data_ccd5b8d253a8b8ae279d1b79f4a4ee01
#
_entry.id   ccd5b8d253a8b8ae279d1b79f4a4ee01
#
_cell.length_a   1.000
_cell.length_b   1.000
_cell.length_c   1.000
_cell.angle_alpha   90.00
_cell.angle_beta   90.00
_cell.angle_gamma   90.00
#
_symmetry.space_group_name_H-M   'P 1'
#
loop_
_entity.id
_entity.type
_entity.pdbx_description
1 polymer ?
#
loop_
_entity_poly.entity_id
_entity_poly.type
_entity_poly.pdbx_seq_one_letter_code
_entity_poly.pdbx_strand_id
1 'polypeptide(L)'
;MCYRYSVPGPDVIKKTFQVKIGEDFQRKYHVGAFENAKLPVITNQNPHQVQLFKWGLIPFWVKDEKTASEFKDRTVNARSETIFDKPAFRSSAGKKHCLVIADGFFEWRFYNGKNYPYYIKLRDREVFSIAGLWDSWINKNSNEEIYSYTIITTEANPLMAIIHNKKKRMPAILDKKDEEKWINKTLTKEETMGLLKPYDESKMTAYTISKMITNKDIEVNVPQVLEPYQYNNLEPLSSQKSLF
;
A
#
# COMPACT_ATOMS: atom_id res chain seq x y z
N MET A 1 1.12 -0.53 -10.39
CA MET A 1 1.85 -0.42 -9.10
C MET A 1 1.09 0.59 -8.26
N CYS A 2 0.83 0.25 -7.01
CA CYS A 2 0.06 1.09 -6.11
C CYS A 2 0.88 2.33 -5.72
N TYR A 3 0.43 3.51 -6.10
CA TYR A 3 1.07 4.78 -5.75
C TYR A 3 0.20 5.66 -4.86
N ARG A 4 -1.02 5.21 -4.56
CA ARG A 4 -1.97 5.98 -3.74
C ARG A 4 -2.89 5.03 -2.98
N TYR A 5 -3.10 5.31 -1.70
CA TYR A 5 -4.04 4.56 -0.88
C TYR A 5 -4.67 5.47 0.18
N SER A 6 -5.67 4.98 0.89
CA SER A 6 -6.29 5.67 2.01
C SER A 6 -5.96 4.96 3.32
N VAL A 7 -5.84 5.74 4.39
CA VAL A 7 -5.42 5.28 5.72
C VAL A 7 -6.55 5.56 6.70
N PRO A 8 -7.07 4.54 7.41
CA PRO A 8 -8.11 4.73 8.42
C PRO A 8 -7.60 5.51 9.63
N GLY A 9 -8.52 6.04 10.43
CA GLY A 9 -8.19 6.75 11.66
C GLY A 9 -7.62 5.83 12.74
N PRO A 10 -6.89 6.39 13.73
CA PRO A 10 -6.20 5.62 14.77
C PRO A 10 -7.12 4.71 15.58
N ASP A 11 -8.34 5.14 15.93
CA ASP A 11 -9.28 4.34 16.71
C ASP A 11 -9.73 3.07 15.97
N VAL A 12 -9.96 3.20 14.65
CA VAL A 12 -10.33 2.07 13.80
C VAL A 12 -9.18 1.06 13.71
N ILE A 13 -7.95 1.54 13.54
CA ILE A 13 -6.76 0.69 13.53
C ILE A 13 -6.57 -0.02 14.87
N LYS A 14 -6.63 0.72 15.98
CA LYS A 14 -6.52 0.19 17.33
C LYS A 14 -7.51 -0.95 17.58
N LYS A 15 -8.77 -0.75 17.18
CA LYS A 15 -9.83 -1.76 17.32
C LYS A 15 -9.59 -2.98 16.43
N THR A 16 -9.20 -2.77 15.16
CA THR A 16 -9.07 -3.85 14.16
C THR A 16 -7.89 -4.77 14.42
N PHE A 17 -6.74 -4.20 14.82
CA PHE A 17 -5.49 -4.94 15.02
C PHE A 17 -5.16 -5.21 16.50
N GLN A 18 -5.94 -4.66 17.45
CA GLN A 18 -5.72 -4.77 18.90
C GLN A 18 -4.30 -4.31 19.33
N VAL A 19 -3.87 -3.18 18.76
CA VAL A 19 -2.53 -2.63 18.94
C VAL A 19 -2.57 -1.29 19.67
N LYS A 20 -1.44 -0.87 20.23
CA LYS A 20 -1.24 0.48 20.76
C LYS A 20 -0.94 1.44 19.62
N ILE A 21 -1.38 2.69 19.76
CA ILE A 21 -0.97 3.78 18.89
C ILE A 21 0.25 4.45 19.55
N GLY A 22 1.40 4.38 18.90
CA GLY A 22 2.65 4.92 19.45
C GLY A 22 2.83 6.42 19.23
N GLU A 23 2.35 6.91 18.10
CA GLU A 23 2.41 8.31 17.71
C GLU A 23 1.04 8.73 17.15
N ASP A 24 0.64 9.98 17.40
CA ASP A 24 -0.63 10.50 16.89
C ASP A 24 -0.56 10.74 15.38
N PHE A 25 -1.62 10.35 14.71
CA PHE A 25 -1.85 10.62 13.30
C PHE A 25 -3.34 10.76 13.02
N GLN A 26 -3.66 11.35 11.89
CA GLN A 26 -5.05 11.51 11.47
C GLN A 26 -5.36 10.61 10.28
N ARG A 27 -6.64 10.28 10.10
CA ARG A 27 -7.15 9.64 8.89
C ARG A 27 -6.63 10.35 7.64
N LYS A 28 -6.24 9.56 6.62
CA LYS A 28 -5.94 10.08 5.29
C LYS A 28 -6.90 9.47 4.29
N TYR A 29 -7.74 10.30 3.69
CA TYR A 29 -8.63 9.89 2.61
C TYR A 29 -7.86 9.60 1.32
N HIS A 30 -6.73 10.25 1.16
CA HIS A 30 -5.80 10.07 0.07
C HIS A 30 -4.38 10.34 0.57
N VAL A 31 -3.46 9.48 0.19
CA VAL A 31 -2.02 9.73 0.32
C VAL A 31 -1.29 9.18 -0.89
N GLY A 32 -0.39 9.98 -1.43
CA GLY A 32 0.47 9.62 -2.55
C GLY A 32 1.87 9.21 -2.10
N ALA A 33 2.48 8.30 -2.84
CA ALA A 33 3.80 7.76 -2.52
C ALA A 33 4.92 8.82 -2.47
N PHE A 34 4.73 9.95 -3.11
CA PHE A 34 5.74 11.02 -3.21
C PHE A 34 5.47 12.21 -2.26
N GLU A 35 4.47 12.11 -1.39
CA GLU A 35 4.13 13.17 -0.42
C GLU A 35 5.07 13.21 0.79
N ASN A 36 6.01 12.26 0.90
CA ASN A 36 6.97 12.15 2.02
C ASN A 36 6.31 12.07 3.41
N ALA A 37 5.06 11.61 3.47
CA ALA A 37 4.32 11.44 4.72
C ALA A 37 4.83 10.24 5.52
N LYS A 38 4.80 10.35 6.85
CA LYS A 38 4.92 9.20 7.74
C LYS A 38 3.54 8.55 7.88
N LEU A 39 3.46 7.25 7.66
CA LEU A 39 2.20 6.50 7.58
C LEU A 39 2.22 5.28 8.50
N PRO A 40 1.06 4.85 9.01
CA PRO A 40 0.97 3.78 9.99
C PRO A 40 1.33 2.42 9.39
N VAL A 41 2.25 1.75 10.06
CA VAL A 41 2.62 0.36 9.82
C VAL A 41 2.69 -0.41 11.14
N ILE A 42 2.54 -1.72 11.09
CA ILE A 42 2.82 -2.63 12.20
C ILE A 42 3.97 -3.51 11.75
N THR A 43 5.10 -3.48 12.46
CA THR A 43 6.29 -4.24 12.07
C THR A 43 6.43 -5.53 12.86
N ASN A 44 7.17 -6.49 12.31
CA ASN A 44 7.53 -7.71 13.02
C ASN A 44 8.44 -7.47 14.23
N GLN A 45 9.09 -6.31 14.32
CA GLN A 45 9.88 -5.90 15.48
C GLN A 45 8.98 -5.39 16.62
N ASN A 46 7.87 -4.73 16.31
CA ASN A 46 6.90 -4.21 17.26
C ASN A 46 5.46 -4.59 16.85
N PRO A 47 5.08 -5.86 16.96
CA PRO A 47 3.81 -6.36 16.41
C PRO A 47 2.57 -5.87 17.20
N HIS A 48 2.75 -5.28 18.38
CA HIS A 48 1.66 -4.79 19.24
C HIS A 48 1.53 -3.26 19.23
N GLN A 49 2.26 -2.57 18.36
CA GLN A 49 2.24 -1.11 18.29
C GLN A 49 2.30 -0.61 16.85
N VAL A 50 1.48 0.39 16.55
CA VAL A 50 1.58 1.15 15.30
C VAL A 50 2.80 2.07 15.36
N GLN A 51 3.54 2.11 14.27
CA GLN A 51 4.69 2.98 14.06
C GLN A 51 4.45 3.82 12.79
N LEU A 52 5.02 5.03 12.75
CA LEU A 52 4.88 5.92 11.61
C LEU A 52 6.16 5.93 10.78
N PHE A 53 6.16 5.28 9.62
CA PHE A 53 7.30 5.16 8.72
C PHE A 53 7.10 5.93 7.42
N LYS A 54 8.19 6.37 6.81
CA LYS A 54 8.19 7.02 5.49
C LYS A 54 7.95 5.99 4.38
N TRP A 55 7.08 6.31 3.44
CA TRP A 55 6.85 5.46 2.27
C TRP A 55 7.93 5.66 1.21
N GLY A 56 8.59 4.58 0.82
CA GLY A 56 9.80 4.54 -0.02
C GLY A 56 10.99 4.02 0.79
N LEU A 57 11.25 2.71 0.70
CA LEU A 57 12.25 2.02 1.50
C LEU A 57 13.66 2.53 1.19
N ILE A 58 14.37 2.98 2.22
CA ILE A 58 15.80 3.34 2.16
C ILE A 58 16.57 2.17 2.78
N PRO A 59 17.35 1.42 2.00
CA PRO A 59 18.14 0.33 2.56
C PRO A 59 19.20 0.81 3.53
N PHE A 60 19.44 0.07 4.62
CA PHE A 60 20.40 0.43 5.67
C PHE A 60 21.83 0.72 5.18
N TRP A 61 22.23 0.11 4.06
CA TRP A 61 23.58 0.21 3.50
C TRP A 61 23.81 1.45 2.60
N VAL A 62 22.79 2.25 2.37
CA VAL A 62 22.92 3.49 1.59
C VAL A 62 23.88 4.46 2.29
N LYS A 63 24.79 5.05 1.53
CA LYS A 63 25.96 5.76 2.10
C LYS A 63 25.68 7.23 2.43
N ASP A 64 24.84 7.88 1.64
CA ASP A 64 24.63 9.33 1.69
C ASP A 64 23.17 9.71 1.42
N GLU A 65 22.81 10.93 1.78
CA GLU A 65 21.45 11.47 1.73
C GLU A 65 20.91 11.63 0.30
N LYS A 66 21.79 11.98 -0.66
CA LYS A 66 21.40 12.10 -2.06
C LYS A 66 20.95 10.75 -2.60
N THR A 67 21.75 9.73 -2.38
CA THR A 67 21.44 8.34 -2.76
C THR A 67 20.20 7.84 -2.02
N ALA A 68 20.02 8.17 -0.73
CA ALA A 68 18.82 7.82 0.04
C ALA A 68 17.55 8.41 -0.57
N SER A 69 17.58 9.68 -0.98
CA SER A 69 16.46 10.34 -1.67
C SER A 69 16.11 9.66 -2.99
N GLU A 70 17.11 9.28 -3.80
CA GLU A 70 16.90 8.58 -5.05
C GLU A 70 16.30 7.17 -4.83
N PHE A 71 16.76 6.45 -3.80
CA PHE A 71 16.20 5.15 -3.44
C PHE A 71 14.73 5.28 -3.03
N LYS A 72 14.42 6.20 -2.12
CA LYS A 72 13.06 6.43 -1.64
C LYS A 72 12.04 6.50 -2.78
N ASP A 73 12.32 7.25 -3.82
CA ASP A 73 11.39 7.44 -4.95
C ASP A 73 11.24 6.20 -5.84
N ARG A 74 12.26 5.35 -5.89
CA ARG A 74 12.29 4.13 -6.72
C ARG A 74 11.79 2.88 -5.98
N THR A 75 11.69 2.93 -4.66
CA THR A 75 11.40 1.78 -3.79
C THR A 75 10.06 1.88 -3.08
N VAL A 76 9.16 2.75 -3.53
CA VAL A 76 7.78 2.84 -3.02
C VAL A 76 7.00 1.54 -3.24
N ASN A 77 7.38 0.74 -4.25
CA ASN A 77 6.82 -0.58 -4.51
C ASN A 77 7.93 -1.60 -4.77
N ALA A 78 7.77 -2.79 -4.20
CA ALA A 78 8.58 -3.97 -4.46
C ALA A 78 7.75 -5.03 -5.18
N ARG A 79 8.30 -5.70 -6.20
CA ARG A 79 7.63 -6.82 -6.86
C ARG A 79 7.91 -8.11 -6.09
N SER A 80 6.86 -8.85 -5.72
CA SER A 80 6.98 -10.12 -4.99
C SER A 80 7.98 -11.07 -5.63
N GLU A 81 7.99 -11.15 -6.96
CA GLU A 81 8.82 -12.07 -7.73
C GLU A 81 10.33 -11.80 -7.60
N THR A 82 10.72 -10.60 -7.17
CA THR A 82 12.13 -10.16 -7.16
C THR A 82 12.62 -9.58 -5.83
N ILE A 83 11.82 -9.66 -4.77
CA ILE A 83 12.20 -9.08 -3.46
C ILE A 83 13.46 -9.72 -2.86
N PHE A 84 13.70 -10.99 -3.11
CA PHE A 84 14.88 -11.71 -2.64
C PHE A 84 16.15 -11.47 -3.48
N ASP A 85 15.98 -10.95 -4.72
CA ASP A 85 17.08 -10.78 -5.66
C ASP A 85 17.55 -9.33 -5.73
N LYS A 86 16.62 -8.37 -5.65
CA LYS A 86 16.93 -6.95 -5.78
C LYS A 86 17.73 -6.41 -4.59
N PRO A 87 18.87 -5.73 -4.79
CA PRO A 87 19.70 -5.20 -3.70
C PRO A 87 18.93 -4.34 -2.70
N ALA A 88 17.94 -3.57 -3.17
CA ALA A 88 17.13 -2.71 -2.31
C ALA A 88 16.27 -3.48 -1.31
N PHE A 89 15.89 -4.73 -1.58
CA PHE A 89 14.88 -5.46 -0.81
C PHE A 89 15.40 -6.75 -0.17
N ARG A 90 16.41 -7.40 -0.78
CA ARG A 90 16.86 -8.75 -0.38
C ARG A 90 17.26 -8.87 1.09
N SER A 91 17.81 -7.80 1.69
CA SER A 91 18.18 -7.79 3.11
C SER A 91 16.98 -7.76 4.06
N SER A 92 15.86 -7.17 3.60
CA SER A 92 14.63 -7.05 4.37
C SER A 92 13.64 -8.19 4.07
N ALA A 93 13.70 -8.80 2.89
CA ALA A 93 12.69 -9.75 2.40
C ALA A 93 12.44 -10.97 3.30
N GLY A 94 13.47 -11.44 4.04
CA GLY A 94 13.32 -12.58 4.98
C GLY A 94 13.29 -12.17 6.46
N LYS A 95 13.37 -10.88 6.79
CA LYS A 95 13.65 -10.44 8.17
C LYS A 95 12.85 -9.24 8.65
N LYS A 96 12.50 -8.30 7.77
CA LYS A 96 11.90 -7.01 8.14
C LYS A 96 10.56 -6.83 7.44
N HIS A 97 9.54 -7.44 7.99
CA HIS A 97 8.18 -7.45 7.47
C HIS A 97 7.31 -6.41 8.20
N CYS A 98 6.38 -5.80 7.48
CA CYS A 98 5.36 -4.96 8.08
C CYS A 98 3.99 -5.14 7.43
N LEU A 99 2.95 -4.84 8.21
CA LEU A 99 1.60 -4.64 7.72
C LEU A 99 1.45 -3.16 7.37
N VAL A 100 1.24 -2.84 6.11
CA VAL A 100 0.86 -1.50 5.67
C VAL A 100 -0.65 -1.39 5.77
N ILE A 101 -1.14 -0.50 6.62
CA ILE A 101 -2.55 -0.43 6.99
C ILE A 101 -3.31 0.46 6.01
N ALA A 102 -4.39 -0.06 5.42
CA ALA A 102 -5.21 0.63 4.45
C ALA A 102 -6.70 0.32 4.65
N ASP A 103 -7.58 1.21 4.20
CA ASP A 103 -9.01 0.97 4.03
C ASP A 103 -9.45 1.00 2.56
N GLY A 104 -8.52 1.34 1.66
CA GLY A 104 -8.66 1.26 0.22
C GLY A 104 -7.43 1.75 -0.52
N PHE A 105 -7.40 1.54 -1.81
CA PHE A 105 -6.33 2.04 -2.66
C PHE A 105 -6.87 2.50 -4.02
N PHE A 106 -6.06 3.23 -4.76
CA PHE A 106 -6.46 3.86 -6.00
C PHE A 106 -5.65 3.30 -7.17
N GLU A 107 -6.36 3.00 -8.28
CA GLU A 107 -5.75 2.59 -9.55
C GLU A 107 -6.53 3.16 -10.74
N TRP A 108 -5.93 3.09 -11.93
CA TRP A 108 -6.47 3.71 -13.13
C TRP A 108 -6.73 2.69 -14.24
N ARG A 109 -7.96 2.70 -14.76
CA ARG A 109 -8.32 1.97 -15.97
C ARG A 109 -8.06 2.85 -17.18
N PHE A 110 -7.25 2.37 -18.11
CA PHE A 110 -7.12 2.99 -19.42
C PHE A 110 -8.21 2.47 -20.34
N TYR A 111 -9.04 3.37 -20.88
CA TYR A 111 -10.13 3.02 -21.75
C TYR A 111 -10.35 4.14 -22.77
N ASN A 112 -10.43 3.81 -24.08
CA ASN A 112 -10.63 4.76 -25.17
C ASN A 112 -9.74 6.03 -25.09
N GLY A 113 -8.42 5.83 -24.92
CA GLY A 113 -7.44 6.92 -24.88
C GLY A 113 -7.38 7.70 -23.56
N LYS A 114 -8.22 7.40 -22.57
CA LYS A 114 -8.30 8.14 -21.29
C LYS A 114 -8.06 7.23 -20.09
N ASN A 115 -7.59 7.83 -18.98
CA ASN A 115 -7.45 7.15 -17.70
C ASN A 115 -8.64 7.51 -16.81
N TYR A 116 -9.24 6.49 -16.20
CA TYR A 116 -10.36 6.61 -15.28
C TYR A 116 -9.94 6.11 -13.90
N PRO A 117 -10.00 6.94 -12.85
CA PRO A 117 -9.61 6.55 -11.51
C PRO A 117 -10.68 5.66 -10.87
N TYR A 118 -10.22 4.65 -10.18
CA TYR A 118 -11.01 3.74 -9.37
C TYR A 118 -10.54 3.79 -7.92
N TYR A 119 -11.47 3.69 -7.00
CA TYR A 119 -11.21 3.35 -5.60
C TYR A 119 -11.56 1.89 -5.37
N ILE A 120 -10.63 1.15 -4.78
CA ILE A 120 -10.73 -0.29 -4.56
C ILE A 120 -10.68 -0.56 -3.06
N LYS A 121 -11.62 -1.35 -2.55
CA LYS A 121 -11.70 -1.77 -1.15
C LYS A 121 -12.15 -3.22 -1.01
N LEU A 122 -12.12 -3.75 0.21
CA LEU A 122 -12.64 -5.08 0.50
C LEU A 122 -14.14 -5.01 0.85
N ARG A 123 -14.87 -6.10 0.61
CA ARG A 123 -16.30 -6.25 0.92
C ARG A 123 -16.53 -6.69 2.35
N ASP A 124 -15.65 -7.56 2.84
CA ASP A 124 -15.75 -8.26 4.11
C ASP A 124 -14.99 -7.57 5.26
N ARG A 125 -14.16 -6.57 4.93
CA ARG A 125 -13.35 -5.84 5.90
C ARG A 125 -13.27 -4.35 5.54
N GLU A 126 -13.53 -3.49 6.51
CA GLU A 126 -13.33 -2.04 6.35
C GLU A 126 -11.84 -1.69 6.30
N VAL A 127 -11.02 -2.37 7.11
CA VAL A 127 -9.57 -2.16 7.19
C VAL A 127 -8.84 -3.45 6.89
N PHE A 128 -7.80 -3.37 6.11
CA PHE A 128 -6.96 -4.49 5.73
C PHE A 128 -5.48 -4.13 5.75
N SER A 129 -4.64 -5.13 5.68
CA SER A 129 -3.21 -4.96 5.57
C SER A 129 -2.70 -5.35 4.19
N ILE A 130 -1.74 -4.59 3.71
CA ILE A 130 -0.93 -4.91 2.54
C ILE A 130 0.43 -5.38 3.06
N ALA A 131 0.97 -6.45 2.49
CA ALA A 131 2.31 -6.91 2.80
C ALA A 131 3.36 -5.85 2.44
N GLY A 132 4.21 -5.53 3.38
CA GLY A 132 5.30 -4.57 3.21
C GLY A 132 6.62 -5.10 3.75
N LEU A 133 7.71 -4.50 3.28
CA LEU A 133 9.04 -4.62 3.88
C LEU A 133 9.42 -3.28 4.47
N TRP A 134 10.21 -3.29 5.53
CA TRP A 134 10.74 -2.08 6.13
C TRP A 134 12.25 -2.16 6.31
N ASP A 135 12.88 -1.00 6.48
CA ASP A 135 14.27 -0.87 6.87
C ASP A 135 14.50 0.43 7.65
N SER A 136 15.60 0.52 8.38
CA SER A 136 16.09 1.75 8.99
C SER A 136 17.43 2.16 8.40
N TRP A 137 17.56 3.43 8.13
CA TRP A 137 18.77 4.05 7.60
C TRP A 137 19.20 5.20 8.49
N ILE A 138 20.51 5.25 8.85
CA ILE A 138 21.08 6.33 9.64
C ILE A 138 21.67 7.39 8.71
N ASN A 139 21.14 8.60 8.77
CA ASN A 139 21.74 9.75 8.11
C ASN A 139 23.03 10.13 8.82
N LYS A 140 24.16 9.91 8.15
CA LYS A 140 25.49 10.16 8.74
C LYS A 140 25.78 11.64 9.04
N ASN A 141 25.07 12.56 8.40
CA ASN A 141 25.26 13.99 8.60
C ASN A 141 24.51 14.50 9.85
N SER A 142 23.29 14.01 10.09
CA SER A 142 22.44 14.43 11.21
C SER A 142 22.38 13.41 12.34
N ASN A 143 22.92 12.22 12.16
CA ASN A 143 22.78 11.06 13.05
C ASN A 143 21.30 10.65 13.31
N GLU A 144 20.36 11.08 12.45
CA GLU A 144 18.95 10.72 12.51
C GLU A 144 18.74 9.30 11.96
N GLU A 145 18.05 8.46 12.71
CA GLU A 145 17.57 7.15 12.20
C GLU A 145 16.23 7.33 11.51
N ILE A 146 16.17 7.01 10.23
CA ILE A 146 14.98 7.12 9.37
C ILE A 146 14.41 5.74 9.08
N TYR A 147 13.20 5.50 9.56
CA TYR A 147 12.44 4.29 9.28
C TYR A 147 11.60 4.47 8.02
N SER A 148 11.66 3.47 7.14
CA SER A 148 10.96 3.51 5.86
C SER A 148 10.43 2.15 5.45
N TYR A 149 9.41 2.12 4.58
CA TYR A 149 8.79 0.88 4.11
C TYR A 149 8.49 0.93 2.62
N THR A 150 8.27 -0.24 2.05
CA THR A 150 7.78 -0.43 0.68
C THR A 150 6.51 -1.28 0.69
N ILE A 151 5.61 -1.03 -0.25
CA ILE A 151 4.46 -1.89 -0.52
C ILE A 151 4.88 -3.01 -1.46
N ILE A 152 4.60 -4.26 -1.10
CA ILE A 152 4.79 -5.38 -2.01
C ILE A 152 3.61 -5.45 -2.97
N THR A 153 3.91 -5.66 -4.24
CA THR A 153 2.92 -5.87 -5.30
C THR A 153 3.08 -7.26 -5.91
N THR A 154 1.96 -7.85 -6.29
CA THR A 154 1.87 -9.13 -6.98
C THR A 154 1.14 -8.99 -8.31
N GLU A 155 0.96 -10.07 -9.04
CA GLU A 155 0.13 -10.09 -10.25
C GLU A 155 -1.31 -9.70 -9.94
N ALA A 156 -1.98 -9.09 -10.91
CA ALA A 156 -3.37 -8.69 -10.77
C ALA A 156 -4.30 -9.91 -10.82
N ASN A 157 -5.29 -9.97 -9.92
CA ASN A 157 -6.45 -10.83 -10.10
C ASN A 157 -7.31 -10.34 -11.29
N PRO A 158 -8.35 -11.09 -11.74
CA PRO A 158 -9.16 -10.69 -12.89
C PRO A 158 -9.76 -9.28 -12.77
N LEU A 159 -10.29 -8.89 -11.62
CA LEU A 159 -10.81 -7.54 -11.40
C LEU A 159 -9.72 -6.46 -11.60
N MET A 160 -8.57 -6.65 -10.97
CA MET A 160 -7.47 -5.71 -11.07
C MET A 160 -6.79 -5.72 -12.43
N ALA A 161 -6.84 -6.83 -13.17
CA ALA A 161 -6.35 -6.89 -14.54
C ALA A 161 -7.18 -6.03 -15.50
N ILE A 162 -8.48 -5.83 -15.22
CA ILE A 162 -9.35 -4.90 -15.95
C ILE A 162 -9.04 -3.45 -15.56
N ILE A 163 -8.90 -3.17 -14.25
CA ILE A 163 -8.67 -1.80 -13.75
C ILE A 163 -7.24 -1.35 -14.06
N HIS A 164 -6.24 -2.09 -13.62
CA HIS A 164 -4.83 -1.76 -13.87
C HIS A 164 -4.32 -2.40 -15.17
N ASN A 165 -5.05 -2.25 -16.24
CA ASN A 165 -4.92 -2.99 -17.48
C ASN A 165 -3.61 -2.78 -18.25
N LYS A 166 -2.88 -1.69 -17.99
CA LYS A 166 -1.56 -1.44 -18.61
C LYS A 166 -0.44 -2.27 -17.98
N LYS A 167 -0.47 -2.51 -16.68
CA LYS A 167 0.64 -3.17 -15.96
C LYS A 167 0.22 -4.46 -15.26
N LYS A 168 -1.07 -4.69 -15.09
CA LYS A 168 -1.67 -5.89 -14.48
C LYS A 168 -1.01 -6.27 -13.15
N ARG A 169 -0.97 -5.33 -12.23
CA ARG A 169 -0.43 -5.51 -10.88
C ARG A 169 -1.44 -5.06 -9.84
N MET A 170 -1.32 -5.60 -8.63
CA MET A 170 -2.08 -5.18 -7.45
C MET A 170 -1.20 -5.22 -6.20
N PRO A 171 -1.55 -4.50 -5.12
CA PRO A 171 -0.93 -4.70 -3.82
C PRO A 171 -1.09 -6.15 -3.35
N ALA A 172 -0.09 -6.71 -2.69
CA ALA A 172 -0.19 -8.02 -2.05
C ALA A 172 -0.99 -7.88 -0.74
N ILE A 173 -2.32 -7.97 -0.83
CA ILE A 173 -3.23 -7.88 0.30
C ILE A 173 -3.17 -9.21 1.07
N LEU A 174 -3.02 -9.13 2.39
CA LEU A 174 -2.98 -10.32 3.25
C LEU A 174 -4.40 -10.74 3.70
N ASP A 175 -4.68 -12.02 3.66
CA ASP A 175 -5.83 -12.56 4.38
C ASP A 175 -5.65 -12.33 5.90
N LYS A 176 -6.75 -12.11 6.62
CA LYS A 176 -6.71 -11.84 8.08
C LYS A 176 -5.93 -12.92 8.87
N LYS A 177 -6.10 -14.17 8.50
CA LYS A 177 -5.39 -15.31 9.09
C LYS A 177 -3.88 -15.33 8.84
N ASP A 178 -3.42 -14.63 7.81
CA ASP A 178 -2.02 -14.60 7.37
C ASP A 178 -1.27 -13.37 7.89
N GLU A 179 -1.97 -12.36 8.42
CA GLU A 179 -1.37 -11.14 8.97
C GLU A 179 -0.39 -11.44 10.09
N GLU A 180 -0.81 -12.26 11.06
CA GLU A 180 0.03 -12.70 12.18
C GLU A 180 1.24 -13.50 11.70
N LYS A 181 1.03 -14.42 10.74
CA LYS A 181 2.12 -15.21 10.18
C LYS A 181 3.15 -14.30 9.50
N TRP A 182 2.70 -13.25 8.78
CA TRP A 182 3.56 -12.29 8.10
C TRP A 182 4.49 -11.53 9.05
N ILE A 183 4.03 -11.15 10.25
CA ILE A 183 4.81 -10.32 11.18
C ILE A 183 5.40 -11.06 12.37
N ASN A 184 4.94 -12.26 12.73
CA ASN A 184 5.38 -12.94 13.96
C ASN A 184 6.40 -14.06 13.74
N LYS A 185 6.72 -14.40 12.47
CA LYS A 185 7.63 -15.51 12.17
C LYS A 185 8.73 -15.09 11.22
N THR A 186 9.91 -15.65 11.42
CA THR A 186 10.91 -15.70 10.37
C THR A 186 10.41 -16.66 9.30
N LEU A 187 10.08 -16.14 8.13
CA LEU A 187 9.55 -16.92 7.02
C LEU A 187 10.68 -17.36 6.09
N THR A 188 10.61 -18.59 5.60
CA THR A 188 11.43 -19.02 4.47
C THR A 188 11.02 -18.26 3.20
N LYS A 189 11.83 -18.36 2.15
CA LYS A 189 11.48 -17.76 0.84
C LYS A 189 10.17 -18.35 0.31
N GLU A 190 9.99 -19.65 0.42
CA GLU A 190 8.81 -20.37 -0.05
C GLU A 190 7.56 -19.96 0.72
N GLU A 191 7.65 -19.84 2.05
CA GLU A 191 6.54 -19.37 2.89
C GLU A 191 6.18 -17.92 2.58
N THR A 192 7.18 -17.05 2.42
CA THR A 192 6.99 -15.65 2.03
C THR A 192 6.26 -15.56 0.70
N MET A 193 6.73 -16.27 -0.32
CA MET A 193 6.10 -16.28 -1.65
C MET A 193 4.69 -16.87 -1.61
N GLY A 194 4.44 -17.85 -0.74
CA GLY A 194 3.13 -18.46 -0.55
C GLY A 194 2.07 -17.48 -0.02
N LEU A 195 2.48 -16.43 0.70
CA LEU A 195 1.60 -15.37 1.23
C LEU A 195 1.36 -14.23 0.21
N LEU A 196 2.27 -14.03 -0.74
CA LEU A 196 2.23 -12.90 -1.68
C LEU A 196 1.43 -13.21 -2.97
N LYS A 197 0.25 -13.78 -2.80
CA LYS A 197 -0.66 -14.17 -3.89
C LYS A 197 -1.62 -13.03 -4.26
N PRO A 198 -2.18 -13.03 -5.49
CA PRO A 198 -3.32 -12.17 -5.81
C PRO A 198 -4.48 -12.42 -4.85
N TYR A 199 -5.07 -11.35 -4.32
CA TYR A 199 -6.22 -11.45 -3.41
C TYR A 199 -7.47 -11.90 -4.18
N ASP A 200 -8.36 -12.63 -3.50
CA ASP A 200 -9.61 -13.13 -4.08
C ASP A 200 -10.52 -11.96 -4.52
N GLU A 201 -10.78 -11.86 -5.81
CA GLU A 201 -11.61 -10.79 -6.38
C GLU A 201 -13.04 -10.78 -5.87
N SER A 202 -13.61 -11.93 -5.49
CA SER A 202 -14.96 -12.01 -4.96
C SER A 202 -15.14 -11.24 -3.64
N LYS A 203 -14.05 -11.05 -2.90
CA LYS A 203 -13.98 -10.26 -1.67
C LYS A 203 -13.66 -8.77 -1.90
N MET A 204 -13.47 -8.37 -3.16
CA MET A 204 -13.13 -6.99 -3.51
C MET A 204 -14.32 -6.25 -4.12
N THR A 205 -14.33 -4.95 -3.95
CA THR A 205 -15.23 -4.06 -4.67
C THR A 205 -14.43 -2.88 -5.20
N ALA A 206 -14.85 -2.38 -6.36
CA ALA A 206 -14.22 -1.24 -7.00
C ALA A 206 -15.28 -0.37 -7.68
N TYR A 207 -15.12 0.93 -7.60
CA TYR A 207 -15.96 1.88 -8.29
C TYR A 207 -15.15 3.07 -8.77
N THR A 208 -15.65 3.74 -9.78
CA THR A 208 -15.05 4.97 -10.31
C THR A 208 -15.26 6.13 -9.36
N ILE A 209 -14.25 6.98 -9.28
CA ILE A 209 -14.25 8.23 -8.49
C ILE A 209 -13.95 9.42 -9.38
N SER A 210 -14.16 10.63 -8.88
CA SER A 210 -13.87 11.85 -9.61
C SER A 210 -12.38 11.99 -9.94
N LYS A 211 -12.08 12.62 -11.09
CA LYS A 211 -10.72 13.03 -11.47
C LYS A 211 -10.10 14.09 -10.55
N MET A 212 -10.84 14.62 -9.59
CA MET A 212 -10.30 15.52 -8.58
C MET A 212 -9.05 14.96 -7.89
N ILE A 213 -8.97 13.64 -7.73
CA ILE A 213 -7.80 12.93 -7.15
C ILE A 213 -6.46 13.26 -7.83
N THR A 214 -6.48 13.75 -9.06
CA THR A 214 -5.28 14.14 -9.82
C THR A 214 -5.11 15.65 -9.94
N ASN A 215 -6.03 16.42 -9.40
CA ASN A 215 -5.95 17.88 -9.43
C ASN A 215 -4.91 18.35 -8.39
N LYS A 216 -3.94 19.15 -8.83
CA LYS A 216 -2.87 19.69 -7.96
C LYS A 216 -3.25 21.02 -7.31
N ASP A 217 -4.32 21.64 -7.77
CA ASP A 217 -4.74 22.98 -7.36
C ASP A 217 -5.75 22.97 -6.19
N ILE A 218 -6.16 21.77 -5.76
CA ILE A 218 -7.11 21.59 -4.66
C ILE A 218 -6.58 20.59 -3.63
N GLU A 219 -7.08 20.72 -2.38
CA GLU A 219 -6.87 19.68 -1.37
C GLU A 219 -7.61 18.39 -1.77
N VAL A 220 -6.86 17.31 -1.91
CA VAL A 220 -7.43 16.00 -2.31
C VAL A 220 -7.55 15.02 -1.13
N ASN A 221 -7.02 15.36 0.04
CA ASN A 221 -7.16 14.55 1.24
C ASN A 221 -8.48 14.86 1.98
N VAL A 222 -9.59 14.74 1.29
CA VAL A 222 -10.94 15.04 1.77
C VAL A 222 -11.88 13.85 1.50
N PRO A 223 -12.97 13.67 2.29
CA PRO A 223 -13.90 12.55 2.12
C PRO A 223 -14.45 12.41 0.70
N GLN A 224 -14.69 13.53 0.03
CA GLN A 224 -15.27 13.60 -1.32
C GLN A 224 -14.42 12.85 -2.37
N VAL A 225 -13.12 12.65 -2.14
CA VAL A 225 -12.27 11.88 -3.07
C VAL A 225 -12.67 10.42 -3.15
N LEU A 226 -13.38 9.90 -2.15
CA LEU A 226 -13.85 8.52 -2.09
C LEU A 226 -15.27 8.34 -2.64
N GLU A 227 -15.96 9.43 -3.01
CA GLU A 227 -17.33 9.35 -3.49
C GLU A 227 -17.41 8.72 -4.89
N PRO A 228 -18.38 7.83 -5.12
CA PRO A 228 -18.63 7.29 -6.45
C PRO A 228 -18.90 8.39 -7.48
N TYR A 229 -18.31 8.25 -8.65
CA TYR A 229 -18.51 9.18 -9.77
C TYR A 229 -18.75 8.41 -11.07
N GLN A 230 -19.86 8.65 -11.72
CA GLN A 230 -20.23 7.97 -12.96
C GLN A 230 -19.64 8.67 -14.19
N TYR A 231 -19.03 7.88 -15.08
CA TYR A 231 -18.53 8.34 -16.36
C TYR A 231 -19.40 7.77 -17.50
N ASN A 232 -20.12 8.61 -18.23
CA ASN A 232 -21.03 8.20 -19.31
C ASN A 232 -20.34 7.43 -20.46
N ASN A 233 -19.04 7.65 -20.65
CA ASN A 233 -18.26 7.06 -21.74
C ASN A 233 -17.38 5.88 -21.30
N LEU A 234 -17.60 5.34 -20.10
CA LEU A 234 -16.85 4.22 -19.57
C LEU A 234 -17.79 3.02 -19.40
N GLU A 235 -17.41 1.89 -20.01
CA GLU A 235 -18.12 0.63 -19.80
C GLU A 235 -17.99 0.19 -18.33
N PRO A 236 -19.11 -0.03 -17.63
CA PRO A 236 -19.11 -0.46 -16.23
C PRO A 236 -18.39 -1.79 -16.05
N LEU A 237 -17.77 -1.99 -14.89
CA LEU A 237 -17.36 -3.33 -14.45
C LEU A 237 -18.63 -4.16 -14.20
N SER A 238 -18.59 -5.46 -14.49
CA SER A 238 -19.71 -6.38 -14.24
C SER A 238 -20.18 -6.34 -12.77
N SER A 239 -19.28 -6.06 -11.84
CA SER A 239 -19.54 -5.89 -10.40
C SER A 239 -20.14 -4.53 -10.01
N GLN A 240 -20.16 -3.53 -10.92
CA GLN A 240 -20.69 -2.18 -10.64
C GLN A 240 -22.18 -2.03 -11.00
N LYS A 241 -22.79 -2.96 -11.71
CA LYS A 241 -24.19 -2.85 -12.16
C LYS A 241 -25.21 -2.72 -11.01
N SER A 242 -24.79 -2.90 -9.76
CA SER A 242 -25.64 -2.82 -8.56
C SER A 242 -25.39 -1.59 -7.68
N LEU A 243 -24.51 -0.66 -8.06
CA LEU A 243 -24.16 0.51 -7.23
C LEU A 243 -24.76 1.84 -7.75
N PHE A 244 -25.43 1.82 -8.92
CA PHE A 244 -26.10 2.97 -9.54
C PHE A 244 -27.52 2.61 -9.94
#